data_bf8f68771752a74fe0d5a55241747751
#
_entry.id   bf8f68771752a74fe0d5a55241747751
#
_cell.length_a   1.000
_cell.length_b   1.000
_cell.length_c   1.000
_cell.angle_alpha   90.00
_cell.angle_beta   90.00
_cell.angle_gamma   90.00
#
_symmetry.space_group_name_H-M   'P 1'
#
loop_
_entity.id
_entity.type
_entity.pdbx_description
1 polymer ?
#
loop_
_entity_poly.entity_id
_entity_poly.type
_entity_poly.pdbx_seq_one_letter_code
_entity_poly.pdbx_strand_id
1 'polypeptide(L)'
;MRLKDKVAIVTGGGSGFGEGISRRFAAEGAAVVVNDINETGGKRVAGSIAQEGGTAIFIRADVSRSSDVKTMVKTALDAYGRVDVMVNNAGFTHKNQPMLDVSEDVYDRVFAVNVKAIYFSTLEVVPIFRRQGGGAIINTASTAGLRPRPGLAWYNASKGAVIALTKSMAVELAPHKIRVNALCPVAGETAMLADFMGADTPENRAKFIGSIPLGRLSQPEDIANAALYLASDEANFITGVALEVDGGRCV
;
A
#
# COMPACT_ATOMS: atom_id res chain seq x y z
N MET A 1 12.01 -18.48 4.86
CA MET A 1 10.98 -17.88 4.01
C MET A 1 9.73 -17.64 4.85
N ARG A 2 9.45 -16.37 5.16
CA ARG A 2 8.40 -15.92 6.10
C ARG A 2 7.00 -15.95 5.51
N LEU A 3 6.89 -16.00 4.17
CA LEU A 3 5.63 -16.05 3.42
C LEU A 3 5.54 -17.29 2.52
N LYS A 4 6.26 -18.37 2.87
CA LYS A 4 6.19 -19.62 2.12
C LYS A 4 4.74 -20.11 1.98
N ASP A 5 4.36 -20.49 0.76
CA ASP A 5 3.03 -21.02 0.41
C ASP A 5 1.87 -20.01 0.61
N LYS A 6 2.17 -18.72 0.81
CA LYS A 6 1.18 -17.63 0.86
C LYS A 6 0.99 -17.00 -0.51
N VAL A 7 -0.21 -16.49 -0.76
CA VAL A 7 -0.55 -15.70 -1.95
C VAL A 7 -0.85 -14.27 -1.54
N ALA A 8 -0.12 -13.31 -2.12
CA ALA A 8 -0.27 -11.90 -1.82
C ALA A 8 -0.72 -11.11 -3.07
N ILE A 9 -1.68 -10.22 -2.91
CA ILE A 9 -2.03 -9.21 -3.91
C ILE A 9 -1.44 -7.88 -3.46
N VAL A 10 -0.65 -7.22 -4.33
CA VAL A 10 -0.04 -5.91 -4.07
C VAL A 10 -0.53 -4.92 -5.10
N THR A 11 -1.32 -3.92 -4.69
CA THR A 11 -1.78 -2.85 -5.58
C THR A 11 -0.76 -1.73 -5.71
N GLY A 12 -0.65 -1.12 -6.91
CA GLY A 12 0.44 -0.20 -7.21
C GLY A 12 1.81 -0.88 -7.16
N GLY A 13 1.85 -2.18 -7.51
CA GLY A 13 3.03 -3.03 -7.40
C GLY A 13 4.09 -2.84 -8.49
N GLY A 14 3.81 -1.99 -9.48
CA GLY A 14 4.71 -1.76 -10.63
C GLY A 14 5.83 -0.74 -10.40
N SER A 15 5.84 -0.04 -9.25
CA SER A 15 6.85 0.96 -8.92
C SER A 15 6.94 1.25 -7.43
N GLY A 16 7.98 1.96 -7.01
CA GLY A 16 8.13 2.54 -5.66
C GLY A 16 7.94 1.52 -4.53
N PHE A 17 7.16 1.90 -3.52
CA PHE A 17 6.92 1.03 -2.36
C PHE A 17 6.25 -0.29 -2.73
N GLY A 18 5.28 -0.27 -3.65
CA GLY A 18 4.59 -1.48 -4.11
C GLY A 18 5.53 -2.45 -4.83
N GLU A 19 6.46 -1.97 -5.64
CA GLU A 19 7.50 -2.80 -6.24
C GLU A 19 8.40 -3.42 -5.16
N GLY A 20 8.86 -2.62 -4.19
CA GLY A 20 9.67 -3.12 -3.07
C GLY A 20 8.95 -4.21 -2.29
N ILE A 21 7.65 -4.02 -1.97
CA ILE A 21 6.82 -5.01 -1.28
C ILE A 21 6.68 -6.28 -2.12
N SER A 22 6.37 -6.15 -3.41
CA SER A 22 6.18 -7.29 -4.32
C SER A 22 7.43 -8.16 -4.41
N ARG A 23 8.61 -7.54 -4.61
CA ARG A 23 9.90 -8.24 -4.64
C ARG A 23 10.23 -8.91 -3.31
N ARG A 24 10.06 -8.19 -2.20
CA ARG A 24 10.35 -8.70 -0.88
C ARG A 24 9.47 -9.89 -0.51
N PHE A 25 8.17 -9.84 -0.83
CA PHE A 25 7.25 -10.94 -0.58
C PHE A 25 7.59 -12.18 -1.41
N ALA A 26 7.92 -12.00 -2.69
CA ALA A 26 8.34 -13.09 -3.56
C ALA A 26 9.64 -13.73 -3.07
N ALA A 27 10.64 -12.94 -2.66
CA ALA A 27 11.90 -13.44 -2.09
C ALA A 27 11.69 -14.23 -0.78
N GLU A 28 10.58 -13.98 -0.08
CA GLU A 28 10.18 -14.71 1.14
C GLU A 28 9.18 -15.85 0.87
N GLY A 29 9.04 -16.25 -0.41
CA GLY A 29 8.32 -17.45 -0.84
C GLY A 29 6.83 -17.25 -1.12
N ALA A 30 6.33 -16.02 -1.18
CA ALA A 30 4.96 -15.77 -1.60
C ALA A 30 4.81 -15.88 -3.12
N ALA A 31 3.67 -16.36 -3.59
CA ALA A 31 3.18 -16.08 -4.93
C ALA A 31 2.53 -14.69 -4.93
N VAL A 32 2.99 -13.80 -5.82
CA VAL A 32 2.60 -12.39 -5.81
C VAL A 32 1.78 -12.03 -7.05
N VAL A 33 0.61 -11.46 -6.82
CA VAL A 33 -0.16 -10.78 -7.88
C VAL A 33 0.22 -9.31 -7.86
N VAL A 34 1.04 -8.90 -8.81
CA VAL A 34 1.45 -7.51 -9.02
C VAL A 34 0.34 -6.80 -9.78
N ASN A 35 -0.38 -5.92 -9.11
CA ASN A 35 -1.38 -5.07 -9.75
C ASN A 35 -0.84 -3.66 -9.97
N ASP A 36 -1.05 -3.12 -11.14
CA ASP A 36 -0.81 -1.70 -11.44
C ASP A 36 -1.68 -1.25 -12.61
N ILE A 37 -2.00 0.05 -12.67
CA ILE A 37 -2.61 0.67 -13.84
C ILE A 37 -1.58 0.85 -14.96
N ASN A 38 -0.30 1.01 -14.60
CA ASN A 38 0.83 1.07 -15.52
C ASN A 38 1.28 -0.35 -15.91
N GLU A 39 0.87 -0.76 -17.09
CA GLU A 39 1.15 -2.09 -17.63
C GLU A 39 2.66 -2.37 -17.77
N THR A 40 3.42 -1.39 -18.25
CA THR A 40 4.87 -1.54 -18.46
C THR A 40 5.60 -1.78 -17.13
N GLY A 41 5.32 -0.97 -16.12
CA GLY A 41 5.90 -1.13 -14.78
C GLY A 41 5.54 -2.46 -14.14
N GLY A 42 4.25 -2.81 -14.18
CA GLY A 42 3.76 -4.05 -13.58
C GLY A 42 4.35 -5.31 -14.24
N LYS A 43 4.37 -5.36 -15.57
CA LYS A 43 5.01 -6.48 -16.32
C LYS A 43 6.50 -6.59 -16.04
N ARG A 44 7.21 -5.46 -15.96
CA ARG A 44 8.63 -5.42 -15.61
C ARG A 44 8.88 -6.04 -14.24
N VAL A 45 8.10 -5.64 -13.23
CA VAL A 45 8.27 -6.17 -11.86
C VAL A 45 7.96 -7.65 -11.78
N ALA A 46 6.82 -8.10 -12.33
CA ALA A 46 6.47 -9.52 -12.32
C ALA A 46 7.50 -10.38 -13.07
N GLY A 47 7.98 -9.90 -14.23
CA GLY A 47 9.02 -10.58 -15.02
C GLY A 47 10.35 -10.67 -14.30
N SER A 48 10.77 -9.61 -13.61
CA SER A 48 12.02 -9.61 -12.83
C SER A 48 11.94 -10.57 -11.64
N ILE A 49 10.78 -10.60 -10.93
CA ILE A 49 10.57 -11.59 -9.85
C ILE A 49 10.72 -13.02 -10.37
N ALA A 50 10.13 -13.32 -11.55
CA ALA A 50 10.26 -14.64 -12.16
C ALA A 50 11.70 -14.97 -12.57
N GLN A 51 12.46 -14.01 -13.09
CA GLN A 51 13.89 -14.19 -13.43
C GLN A 51 14.76 -14.44 -12.19
N GLU A 52 14.37 -13.89 -11.04
CA GLU A 52 15.03 -14.10 -9.75
C GLU A 52 14.59 -15.41 -9.05
N GLY A 53 13.76 -16.24 -9.72
CA GLY A 53 13.29 -17.53 -9.21
C GLY A 53 12.06 -17.44 -8.30
N GLY A 54 11.46 -16.27 -8.17
CA GLY A 54 10.20 -16.07 -7.44
C GLY A 54 8.97 -16.38 -8.29
N THR A 55 7.79 -16.33 -7.68
CA THR A 55 6.51 -16.56 -8.36
C THR A 55 5.70 -15.27 -8.40
N ALA A 56 5.42 -14.76 -9.57
CA ALA A 56 4.56 -13.58 -9.73
C ALA A 56 3.78 -13.59 -11.05
N ILE A 57 2.59 -13.00 -11.03
CA ILE A 57 1.83 -12.62 -12.22
C ILE A 57 1.49 -11.14 -12.17
N PHE A 58 1.33 -10.54 -13.33
CA PHE A 58 0.86 -9.16 -13.46
C PHE A 58 -0.60 -9.12 -13.87
N ILE A 59 -1.36 -8.19 -13.27
CA ILE A 59 -2.70 -7.84 -13.72
C ILE A 59 -2.86 -6.32 -13.79
N ARG A 60 -3.30 -5.83 -14.94
CA ARG A 60 -3.71 -4.44 -15.08
C ARG A 60 -5.11 -4.27 -14.52
N ALA A 61 -5.25 -3.44 -13.46
CA ALA A 61 -6.55 -3.09 -12.90
C ALA A 61 -6.48 -1.68 -12.27
N ASP A 62 -7.53 -0.91 -12.46
CA ASP A 62 -7.74 0.37 -11.77
C ASP A 62 -8.49 0.11 -10.46
N VAL A 63 -7.79 0.30 -9.33
CA VAL A 63 -8.34 0.04 -8.00
C VAL A 63 -9.55 0.92 -7.64
N SER A 64 -9.75 2.04 -8.34
CA SER A 64 -10.92 2.90 -8.18
C SER A 64 -12.20 2.32 -8.80
N ARG A 65 -12.10 1.20 -9.54
CA ARG A 65 -13.21 0.52 -10.21
C ARG A 65 -13.48 -0.85 -9.58
N SER A 66 -14.68 -1.02 -9.07
CA SER A 66 -15.11 -2.28 -8.42
C SER A 66 -14.96 -3.50 -9.34
N SER A 67 -15.31 -3.37 -10.63
CA SER A 67 -15.18 -4.45 -11.62
C SER A 67 -13.76 -4.93 -11.80
N ASP A 68 -12.80 -4.00 -11.80
CA ASP A 68 -11.39 -4.30 -11.99
C ASP A 68 -10.82 -5.00 -10.75
N VAL A 69 -11.19 -4.51 -9.54
CA VAL A 69 -10.80 -5.14 -8.27
C VAL A 69 -11.35 -6.57 -8.17
N LYS A 70 -12.61 -6.79 -8.54
CA LYS A 70 -13.20 -8.12 -8.61
C LYS A 70 -12.44 -9.04 -9.56
N THR A 71 -12.10 -8.54 -10.75
CA THR A 71 -11.32 -9.30 -11.74
C THR A 71 -9.93 -9.63 -11.20
N MET A 72 -9.26 -8.67 -10.55
CA MET A 72 -7.95 -8.85 -9.93
C MET A 72 -7.95 -9.98 -8.89
N VAL A 73 -8.91 -9.96 -7.96
CA VAL A 73 -9.02 -11.00 -6.92
C VAL A 73 -9.39 -12.36 -7.52
N LYS A 74 -10.30 -12.38 -8.50
CA LYS A 74 -10.65 -13.61 -9.23
C LYS A 74 -9.42 -14.20 -9.93
N THR A 75 -8.61 -13.39 -10.60
CA THR A 75 -7.38 -13.86 -11.27
C THR A 75 -6.39 -14.47 -10.27
N ALA A 76 -6.26 -13.90 -9.07
CA ALA A 76 -5.43 -14.48 -8.02
C ALA A 76 -5.92 -15.88 -7.60
N LEU A 77 -7.24 -16.03 -7.44
CA LEU A 77 -7.84 -17.32 -7.10
C LEU A 77 -7.72 -18.36 -8.24
N ASP A 78 -7.94 -17.94 -9.48
CA ASP A 78 -7.81 -18.82 -10.64
C ASP A 78 -6.36 -19.32 -10.82
N ALA A 79 -5.37 -18.46 -10.54
CA ALA A 79 -3.94 -18.79 -10.69
C ALA A 79 -3.39 -19.62 -9.52
N TYR A 80 -3.81 -19.35 -8.29
CA TYR A 80 -3.15 -19.87 -7.09
C TYR A 80 -4.09 -20.55 -6.10
N GLY A 81 -5.40 -20.53 -6.32
CA GLY A 81 -6.42 -21.21 -5.50
C GLY A 81 -6.73 -20.55 -4.16
N ARG A 82 -5.97 -19.50 -3.78
CA ARG A 82 -6.11 -18.81 -2.49
C ARG A 82 -5.65 -17.36 -2.56
N VAL A 83 -5.98 -16.58 -1.53
CA VAL A 83 -5.39 -15.28 -1.22
C VAL A 83 -5.17 -15.22 0.29
N ASP A 84 -3.97 -14.86 0.75
CA ASP A 84 -3.62 -14.78 2.18
C ASP A 84 -3.35 -13.36 2.64
N VAL A 85 -2.82 -12.53 1.74
CA VAL A 85 -2.44 -11.15 2.06
C VAL A 85 -2.98 -10.21 0.98
N MET A 86 -3.66 -9.15 1.43
CA MET A 86 -4.05 -8.02 0.58
C MET A 86 -3.28 -6.77 0.99
N VAL A 87 -2.46 -6.22 0.09
CA VAL A 87 -1.74 -4.97 0.29
C VAL A 87 -2.38 -3.88 -0.55
N ASN A 88 -3.15 -3.02 0.09
CA ASN A 88 -3.73 -1.81 -0.49
C ASN A 88 -2.67 -0.71 -0.49
N ASN A 89 -1.76 -0.74 -1.47
CA ASN A 89 -0.67 0.20 -1.57
C ASN A 89 -0.87 1.26 -2.65
N ALA A 90 -1.66 0.99 -3.69
CA ALA A 90 -1.97 1.99 -4.71
C ALA A 90 -2.45 3.30 -4.07
N GLY A 91 -1.90 4.42 -4.54
CA GLY A 91 -2.22 5.72 -4.00
C GLY A 91 -2.14 6.81 -5.06
N PHE A 92 -2.84 7.90 -4.80
CA PHE A 92 -2.85 9.10 -5.62
C PHE A 92 -2.79 10.34 -4.72
N THR A 93 -2.07 11.37 -5.16
CA THR A 93 -2.01 12.68 -4.50
C THR A 93 -2.30 13.79 -5.49
N HIS A 94 -2.73 14.92 -4.99
CA HIS A 94 -2.68 16.17 -5.75
C HIS A 94 -1.33 16.86 -5.53
N LYS A 95 -0.97 17.77 -6.43
CA LYS A 95 0.21 18.62 -6.26
C LYS A 95 0.07 19.47 -5.00
N ASN A 96 1.20 19.77 -4.37
CA ASN A 96 1.25 20.71 -3.25
C ASN A 96 0.77 22.09 -3.71
N GLN A 97 -0.39 22.52 -3.20
CA GLN A 97 -1.06 23.77 -3.57
C GLN A 97 -2.06 24.18 -2.48
N PRO A 98 -2.56 25.44 -2.46
CA PRO A 98 -3.64 25.87 -1.56
C PRO A 98 -4.86 24.95 -1.70
N MET A 99 -5.48 24.60 -0.58
CA MET A 99 -6.60 23.63 -0.57
C MET A 99 -7.81 24.06 -1.40
N LEU A 100 -8.02 25.36 -1.57
CA LEU A 100 -9.13 25.91 -2.36
C LEU A 100 -8.90 25.81 -3.88
N ASP A 101 -7.67 25.56 -4.32
CA ASP A 101 -7.30 25.44 -5.74
C ASP A 101 -7.40 23.99 -6.25
N VAL A 102 -7.70 23.04 -5.38
CA VAL A 102 -7.91 21.64 -5.75
C VAL A 102 -9.30 21.45 -6.31
N SER A 103 -9.41 21.02 -7.58
CA SER A 103 -10.70 20.76 -8.21
C SER A 103 -11.42 19.55 -7.60
N GLU A 104 -12.75 19.51 -7.77
CA GLU A 104 -13.60 18.39 -7.32
C GLU A 104 -13.14 17.06 -7.94
N ASP A 105 -12.85 17.01 -9.23
CA ASP A 105 -12.36 15.78 -9.90
C ASP A 105 -11.08 15.24 -9.27
N VAL A 106 -10.16 16.13 -8.88
CA VAL A 106 -8.91 15.73 -8.23
C VAL A 106 -9.17 15.25 -6.79
N TYR A 107 -10.06 15.92 -6.06
CA TYR A 107 -10.52 15.46 -4.75
C TYR A 107 -11.16 14.08 -4.83
N ASP A 108 -12.09 13.88 -5.74
CA ASP A 108 -12.78 12.60 -5.94
C ASP A 108 -11.81 11.49 -6.27
N ARG A 109 -10.83 11.76 -7.14
CA ARG A 109 -9.80 10.79 -7.49
C ARG A 109 -8.92 10.42 -6.29
N VAL A 110 -8.53 11.38 -5.44
CA VAL A 110 -7.78 11.11 -4.20
C VAL A 110 -8.55 10.13 -3.31
N PHE A 111 -9.84 10.38 -3.07
CA PHE A 111 -10.64 9.50 -2.23
C PHE A 111 -11.00 8.18 -2.90
N ALA A 112 -11.25 8.17 -4.21
CA ALA A 112 -11.53 6.95 -4.97
C ALA A 112 -10.34 5.97 -4.91
N VAL A 113 -9.11 6.46 -5.09
CA VAL A 113 -7.91 5.61 -5.11
C VAL A 113 -7.44 5.27 -3.70
N ASN A 114 -7.39 6.26 -2.78
CA ASN A 114 -6.78 6.05 -1.47
C ASN A 114 -7.70 5.38 -0.46
N VAL A 115 -9.02 5.58 -0.57
CA VAL A 115 -10.00 5.15 0.44
C VAL A 115 -10.99 4.14 -0.12
N LYS A 116 -11.69 4.49 -1.20
CA LYS A 116 -12.75 3.65 -1.77
C LYS A 116 -12.21 2.33 -2.33
N ALA A 117 -10.99 2.32 -2.84
CA ALA A 117 -10.32 1.10 -3.27
C ALA A 117 -10.19 0.06 -2.16
N ILE A 118 -9.95 0.49 -0.90
CA ILE A 118 -9.88 -0.40 0.26
C ILE A 118 -11.26 -1.04 0.51
N TYR A 119 -12.35 -0.28 0.37
CA TYR A 119 -13.69 -0.83 0.45
C TYR A 119 -13.91 -1.91 -0.61
N PHE A 120 -13.55 -1.67 -1.87
CA PHE A 120 -13.72 -2.66 -2.93
C PHE A 120 -12.88 -3.92 -2.70
N SER A 121 -11.61 -3.78 -2.33
CA SER A 121 -10.75 -4.94 -2.04
C SER A 121 -11.28 -5.74 -0.84
N THR A 122 -11.78 -5.07 0.18
CA THR A 122 -12.36 -5.70 1.37
C THR A 122 -13.56 -6.56 1.03
N LEU A 123 -14.48 -6.08 0.18
CA LEU A 123 -15.65 -6.85 -0.26
C LEU A 123 -15.26 -8.18 -0.94
N GLU A 124 -14.15 -8.18 -1.69
CA GLU A 124 -13.70 -9.35 -2.43
C GLU A 124 -12.86 -10.31 -1.57
N VAL A 125 -11.92 -9.79 -0.74
CA VAL A 125 -10.98 -10.67 -0.02
C VAL A 125 -11.52 -11.19 1.32
N VAL A 126 -12.37 -10.44 2.04
CA VAL A 126 -12.85 -10.87 3.36
C VAL A 126 -13.66 -12.17 3.31
N PRO A 127 -14.58 -12.39 2.34
CA PRO A 127 -15.25 -13.68 2.20
C PRO A 127 -14.27 -14.84 1.94
N ILE A 128 -13.17 -14.59 1.23
CA ILE A 128 -12.14 -15.59 0.97
C ILE A 128 -11.39 -15.91 2.27
N PHE A 129 -10.92 -14.89 2.98
CA PHE A 129 -10.22 -15.05 4.25
C PHE A 129 -11.06 -15.79 5.30
N ARG A 130 -12.36 -15.48 5.38
CA ARG A 130 -13.28 -16.21 6.28
C ARG A 130 -13.34 -17.70 5.95
N ARG A 131 -13.46 -18.07 4.67
CA ARG A 131 -13.47 -19.49 4.25
C ARG A 131 -12.13 -20.19 4.49
N GLN A 132 -11.02 -19.47 4.40
CA GLN A 132 -9.65 -19.99 4.62
C GLN A 132 -9.26 -20.02 6.11
N GLY A 133 -10.05 -19.43 7.01
CA GLY A 133 -9.78 -19.39 8.44
C GLY A 133 -8.85 -18.28 8.89
N GLY A 134 -8.63 -17.24 8.08
CA GLY A 134 -7.84 -16.05 8.40
C GLY A 134 -7.18 -15.40 7.19
N GLY A 135 -6.52 -14.26 7.43
CA GLY A 135 -5.80 -13.49 6.40
C GLY A 135 -5.20 -12.19 6.97
N ALA A 136 -4.48 -11.47 6.14
CA ALA A 136 -3.90 -10.17 6.50
C ALA A 136 -4.22 -9.10 5.47
N ILE A 137 -4.65 -7.94 5.93
CA ILE A 137 -4.82 -6.72 5.13
C ILE A 137 -3.81 -5.68 5.60
N ILE A 138 -3.05 -5.13 4.67
CA ILE A 138 -2.08 -4.06 4.94
C ILE A 138 -2.47 -2.87 4.08
N ASN A 139 -2.78 -1.75 4.74
CA ASN A 139 -3.17 -0.52 4.09
C ASN A 139 -2.00 0.48 4.10
N THR A 140 -1.60 1.01 2.97
CA THR A 140 -0.61 2.08 2.92
C THR A 140 -1.27 3.43 3.21
N ALA A 141 -1.21 3.84 4.49
CA ALA A 141 -1.58 5.18 4.93
C ALA A 141 -0.43 6.18 4.62
N SER A 142 -0.06 7.02 5.54
CA SER A 142 1.07 7.95 5.46
C SER A 142 1.25 8.66 6.80
N THR A 143 2.45 9.16 7.09
CA THR A 143 2.67 10.17 8.13
C THR A 143 1.81 11.43 7.90
N ALA A 144 1.37 11.69 6.69
CA ALA A 144 0.45 12.79 6.35
C ALA A 144 -0.91 12.67 7.07
N GLY A 145 -1.35 11.46 7.39
CA GLY A 145 -2.57 11.22 8.19
C GLY A 145 -2.37 11.41 9.70
N LEU A 146 -1.12 11.48 10.18
CA LEU A 146 -0.76 11.65 11.59
C LEU A 146 -0.24 13.08 11.87
N ARG A 147 0.70 13.55 11.05
CA ARG A 147 1.34 14.86 11.15
C ARG A 147 1.27 15.56 9.79
N PRO A 148 0.12 16.21 9.49
CA PRO A 148 -0.17 16.73 8.15
C PRO A 148 0.80 17.85 7.75
N ARG A 149 1.05 17.95 6.45
CA ARG A 149 1.80 19.06 5.85
C ARG A 149 0.85 20.04 5.16
N PRO A 150 1.11 21.34 5.16
CA PRO A 150 0.32 22.31 4.39
C PRO A 150 0.42 22.00 2.88
N GLY A 151 -0.57 22.45 2.13
CA GLY A 151 -0.64 22.28 0.68
C GLY A 151 -1.12 20.90 0.21
N LEU A 152 -1.45 19.97 1.13
CA LEU A 152 -1.88 18.60 0.83
C LEU A 152 -3.15 18.20 1.60
N ALA A 153 -4.04 19.15 1.88
CA ALA A 153 -5.18 18.96 2.79
C ALA A 153 -6.01 17.71 2.48
N TRP A 154 -6.40 17.51 1.23
CA TRP A 154 -7.28 16.40 0.83
C TRP A 154 -6.55 15.05 0.83
N TYR A 155 -5.28 15.03 0.44
CA TYR A 155 -4.43 13.85 0.60
C TYR A 155 -4.25 13.49 2.08
N ASN A 156 -3.93 14.46 2.95
CA ASN A 156 -3.79 14.24 4.39
C ASN A 156 -5.08 13.65 4.97
N ALA A 157 -6.25 14.23 4.62
CA ALA A 157 -7.54 13.73 5.04
C ALA A 157 -7.81 12.30 4.59
N SER A 158 -7.50 11.96 3.32
CA SER A 158 -7.64 10.59 2.80
C SER A 158 -6.77 9.59 3.58
N LYS A 159 -5.55 9.97 3.95
CA LYS A 159 -4.63 9.09 4.71
C LYS A 159 -5.03 8.98 6.19
N GLY A 160 -5.61 10.02 6.78
CA GLY A 160 -6.28 9.96 8.08
C GLY A 160 -7.47 9.00 8.06
N ALA A 161 -8.30 9.05 7.00
CA ALA A 161 -9.40 8.12 6.80
C ALA A 161 -8.93 6.66 6.71
N VAL A 162 -7.81 6.38 6.03
CA VAL A 162 -7.20 5.03 5.95
C VAL A 162 -6.81 4.52 7.34
N ILE A 163 -6.25 5.37 8.21
CA ILE A 163 -5.88 5.00 9.58
C ILE A 163 -7.12 4.64 10.41
N ALA A 164 -8.16 5.47 10.36
CA ALA A 164 -9.42 5.22 11.06
C ALA A 164 -10.11 3.95 10.55
N LEU A 165 -10.17 3.77 9.22
CA LEU A 165 -10.73 2.59 8.58
C LEU A 165 -9.98 1.32 8.99
N THR A 166 -8.65 1.35 9.01
CA THR A 166 -7.82 0.22 9.45
C THR A 166 -8.17 -0.24 10.85
N LYS A 167 -8.30 0.69 11.81
CA LYS A 167 -8.68 0.37 13.19
C LYS A 167 -10.09 -0.21 13.28
N SER A 168 -11.05 0.36 12.56
CA SER A 168 -12.43 -0.13 12.53
C SER A 168 -12.51 -1.55 11.95
N MET A 169 -11.86 -1.79 10.81
CA MET A 169 -11.80 -3.10 10.18
C MET A 169 -11.11 -4.14 11.09
N ALA A 170 -10.04 -3.75 11.79
CA ALA A 170 -9.32 -4.65 12.68
C ALA A 170 -10.21 -5.20 13.81
N VAL A 171 -11.00 -4.35 14.46
CA VAL A 171 -11.93 -4.75 15.51
C VAL A 171 -13.04 -5.65 14.97
N GLU A 172 -13.62 -5.28 13.83
CA GLU A 172 -14.73 -6.03 13.22
C GLU A 172 -14.30 -7.40 12.68
N LEU A 173 -13.10 -7.51 12.14
CA LEU A 173 -12.61 -8.71 11.46
C LEU A 173 -11.80 -9.66 12.35
N ALA A 174 -11.37 -9.22 13.55
CA ALA A 174 -10.59 -10.02 14.49
C ALA A 174 -11.24 -11.38 14.86
N PRO A 175 -12.58 -11.48 15.07
CA PRO A 175 -13.22 -12.77 15.33
C PRO A 175 -13.03 -13.81 14.22
N HIS A 176 -12.74 -13.35 13.00
CA HIS A 176 -12.47 -14.20 11.83
C HIS A 176 -10.98 -14.48 11.62
N LYS A 177 -10.11 -14.13 12.58
CA LYS A 177 -8.65 -14.24 12.47
C LYS A 177 -8.07 -13.47 11.28
N ILE A 178 -8.72 -12.36 10.90
CA ILE A 178 -8.25 -11.45 9.86
C ILE A 178 -7.61 -10.26 10.55
N ARG A 179 -6.32 -10.05 10.29
CA ARG A 179 -5.57 -8.93 10.82
C ARG A 179 -5.59 -7.77 9.82
N VAL A 180 -5.78 -6.56 10.32
CA VAL A 180 -5.78 -5.35 9.48
C VAL A 180 -4.85 -4.32 10.11
N ASN A 181 -3.79 -3.93 9.39
CA ASN A 181 -2.82 -2.96 9.86
C ASN A 181 -2.53 -1.91 8.78
N ALA A 182 -2.07 -0.75 9.19
CA ALA A 182 -1.62 0.30 8.28
C ALA A 182 -0.11 0.52 8.40
N LEU A 183 0.53 0.84 7.28
CA LEU A 183 1.86 1.43 7.22
C LEU A 183 1.72 2.93 7.04
N CYS A 184 2.50 3.72 7.77
CA CYS A 184 2.55 5.17 7.70
C CYS A 184 3.95 5.62 7.23
N PRO A 185 4.26 5.49 5.92
CA PRO A 185 5.53 5.97 5.39
C PRO A 185 5.68 7.48 5.50
N VAL A 186 6.91 7.94 5.72
CA VAL A 186 7.31 9.31 5.39
C VAL A 186 7.54 9.43 3.87
N ALA A 187 7.80 10.63 3.39
CA ALA A 187 8.19 10.85 1.99
C ALA A 187 9.37 9.94 1.60
N GLY A 188 9.22 9.23 0.50
CA GLY A 188 10.20 8.28 0.00
C GLY A 188 10.64 8.56 -1.43
N GLU A 189 11.69 7.89 -1.86
CA GLU A 189 12.24 7.97 -3.22
C GLU A 189 11.28 7.25 -4.20
N THR A 190 10.17 7.92 -4.53
CA THR A 190 9.12 7.44 -5.43
C THR A 190 8.70 8.54 -6.41
N ALA A 191 7.99 8.16 -7.46
CA ALA A 191 7.48 9.13 -8.44
C ALA A 191 6.55 10.21 -7.84
N MET A 192 5.92 9.94 -6.69
CA MET A 192 5.05 10.91 -6.01
C MET A 192 5.81 12.01 -5.26
N LEU A 193 7.12 11.89 -5.08
CA LEU A 193 7.92 12.83 -4.28
C LEU A 193 7.83 14.26 -4.82
N ALA A 194 7.89 14.44 -6.13
CA ALA A 194 7.78 15.75 -6.78
C ALA A 194 6.44 16.44 -6.47
N ASP A 195 5.33 15.69 -6.49
CA ASP A 195 4.00 16.23 -6.19
C ASP A 195 3.90 16.69 -4.72
N PHE A 196 4.50 15.96 -3.79
CA PHE A 196 4.53 16.34 -2.38
C PHE A 196 5.36 17.59 -2.12
N MET A 197 6.43 17.78 -2.84
CA MET A 197 7.32 18.93 -2.70
C MET A 197 6.88 20.17 -3.50
N GLY A 198 5.95 19.98 -4.46
CA GLY A 198 5.57 20.98 -5.46
C GLY A 198 6.58 21.10 -6.60
N ALA A 199 7.88 20.94 -6.30
CA ALA A 199 8.97 20.81 -7.27
C ALA A 199 10.10 19.98 -6.66
N ASP A 200 10.68 19.09 -7.44
CA ASP A 200 11.83 18.27 -7.00
C ASP A 200 13.12 19.06 -7.22
N THR A 201 13.49 19.85 -6.21
CA THR A 201 14.72 20.63 -6.19
C THR A 201 15.61 20.22 -5.01
N PRO A 202 16.93 20.43 -5.09
CA PRO A 202 17.84 20.14 -3.97
C PRO A 202 17.40 20.81 -2.66
N GLU A 203 16.90 22.04 -2.72
CA GLU A 203 16.46 22.81 -1.54
C GLU A 203 15.20 22.19 -0.92
N ASN A 204 14.22 21.75 -1.73
CA ASN A 204 13.01 21.10 -1.26
C ASN A 204 13.35 19.72 -0.69
N ARG A 205 14.21 18.95 -1.35
CA ARG A 205 14.71 17.66 -0.82
C ARG A 205 15.39 17.86 0.54
N ALA A 206 16.25 18.85 0.68
CA ALA A 206 16.94 19.16 1.94
C ALA A 206 15.95 19.50 3.07
N LYS A 207 14.88 20.27 2.78
CA LYS A 207 13.81 20.57 3.75
C LYS A 207 13.06 19.31 4.20
N PHE A 208 12.77 18.40 3.27
CA PHE A 208 12.11 17.14 3.60
C PHE A 208 13.01 16.25 4.44
N ILE A 209 14.26 16.05 4.03
CA ILE A 209 15.28 15.27 4.76
C ILE A 209 15.51 15.85 6.15
N GLY A 210 15.66 17.18 6.27
CA GLY A 210 15.87 17.87 7.55
C GLY A 210 14.69 17.72 8.54
N SER A 211 13.51 17.29 8.06
CA SER A 211 12.37 16.99 8.92
C SER A 211 12.33 15.54 9.41
N ILE A 212 13.29 14.69 9.01
CA ILE A 212 13.36 13.27 9.34
C ILE A 212 14.61 13.05 10.21
N PRO A 213 14.46 12.69 11.50
CA PRO A 213 15.60 12.52 12.41
C PRO A 213 16.70 11.57 11.91
N LEU A 214 16.34 10.47 11.22
CA LEU A 214 17.33 9.55 10.63
C LEU A 214 18.03 10.12 9.38
N GLY A 215 17.75 11.36 8.96
CA GLY A 215 18.53 12.10 7.97
C GLY A 215 18.42 11.65 6.53
N ARG A 216 17.39 10.87 6.16
CA ARG A 216 17.17 10.43 4.79
C ARG A 216 15.67 10.23 4.47
N LEU A 217 15.34 10.25 3.19
CA LEU A 217 14.04 9.80 2.71
C LEU A 217 13.89 8.27 2.89
N SER A 218 12.67 7.77 3.01
CA SER A 218 12.44 6.32 3.04
C SER A 218 12.72 5.70 1.67
N GLN A 219 13.24 4.47 1.71
CA GLN A 219 13.46 3.66 0.51
C GLN A 219 12.36 2.59 0.40
N PRO A 220 12.11 2.04 -0.79
CA PRO A 220 11.16 0.95 -0.97
C PRO A 220 11.38 -0.23 -0.01
N GLU A 221 12.63 -0.54 0.30
CA GLU A 221 13.02 -1.62 1.21
C GLU A 221 12.58 -1.38 2.65
N ASP A 222 12.58 -0.13 3.12
CA ASP A 222 12.12 0.20 4.48
C ASP A 222 10.64 -0.20 4.66
N ILE A 223 9.83 0.15 3.66
CA ILE A 223 8.39 -0.13 3.67
C ILE A 223 8.13 -1.61 3.42
N ALA A 224 8.89 -2.23 2.52
CA ALA A 224 8.77 -3.65 2.21
C ALA A 224 9.08 -4.55 3.42
N ASN A 225 10.10 -4.21 4.22
CA ASN A 225 10.45 -4.95 5.43
C ASN A 225 9.34 -4.84 6.51
N ALA A 226 8.77 -3.66 6.69
CA ALA A 226 7.64 -3.46 7.60
C ALA A 226 6.37 -4.20 7.12
N ALA A 227 6.08 -4.15 5.81
CA ALA A 227 5.00 -4.91 5.19
C ALA A 227 5.17 -6.42 5.38
N LEU A 228 6.38 -6.93 5.15
CA LEU A 228 6.71 -8.34 5.35
C LEU A 228 6.45 -8.78 6.80
N TYR A 229 6.90 -8.00 7.78
CA TYR A 229 6.64 -8.31 9.18
C TYR A 229 5.13 -8.40 9.45
N LEU A 230 4.36 -7.39 9.06
CA LEU A 230 2.91 -7.37 9.27
C LEU A 230 2.16 -8.46 8.50
N ALA A 231 2.67 -8.90 7.35
CA ALA A 231 2.08 -9.98 6.56
C ALA A 231 2.36 -11.38 7.16
N SER A 232 3.50 -11.53 7.84
CA SER A 232 3.98 -12.81 8.35
C SER A 232 3.26 -13.28 9.62
N ASP A 233 3.45 -14.56 9.96
CA ASP A 233 2.91 -15.15 11.18
C ASP A 233 3.60 -14.61 12.46
N GLU A 234 4.75 -13.94 12.33
CA GLU A 234 5.41 -13.24 13.45
C GLU A 234 4.54 -12.09 14.01
N ALA A 235 3.66 -11.52 13.18
CA ALA A 235 2.71 -10.47 13.57
C ALA A 235 1.32 -11.03 13.94
N ASN A 236 1.20 -12.30 14.32
CA ASN A 236 -0.10 -12.96 14.52
C ASN A 236 -0.94 -12.35 15.66
N PHE A 237 -0.33 -11.57 16.56
CA PHE A 237 -1.00 -10.85 17.64
C PHE A 237 -1.04 -9.33 17.42
N ILE A 238 -0.81 -8.87 16.17
CA ILE A 238 -0.81 -7.45 15.82
C ILE A 238 -1.93 -7.16 14.83
N THR A 239 -2.92 -6.36 15.27
CA THR A 239 -4.01 -5.85 14.43
C THR A 239 -4.42 -4.46 14.89
N GLY A 240 -4.89 -3.60 13.98
CA GLY A 240 -5.31 -2.24 14.26
C GLY A 240 -4.18 -1.22 14.43
N VAL A 241 -2.93 -1.60 14.17
CA VAL A 241 -1.79 -0.68 14.29
C VAL A 241 -1.68 0.22 13.05
N ALA A 242 -1.32 1.48 13.27
CA ALA A 242 -0.81 2.39 12.24
C ALA A 242 0.70 2.53 12.48
N LEU A 243 1.49 1.68 11.83
CA LEU A 243 2.93 1.58 12.04
C LEU A 243 3.66 2.68 11.27
N GLU A 244 4.30 3.57 11.99
CA GLU A 244 5.14 4.62 11.43
C GLU A 244 6.45 4.02 10.91
N VAL A 245 6.72 4.22 9.62
CA VAL A 245 7.98 3.84 8.96
C VAL A 245 8.56 5.13 8.40
N ASP A 246 9.05 5.97 9.29
CA ASP A 246 9.21 7.40 9.03
C ASP A 246 10.54 8.01 9.49
N GLY A 247 11.45 7.22 10.05
CA GLY A 247 12.73 7.71 10.55
C GLY A 247 12.61 8.72 11.69
N GLY A 248 11.50 8.66 12.45
CA GLY A 248 11.24 9.55 13.58
C GLY A 248 10.52 10.86 13.19
N ARG A 249 9.93 10.95 11.98
CA ARG A 249 9.28 12.19 11.50
C ARG A 249 8.07 12.59 12.36
N CYS A 250 7.40 11.66 13.01
CA CYS A 250 6.16 11.91 13.76
C CYS A 250 6.36 12.06 15.28
N VAL A 251 7.56 11.95 15.78
CA VAL A 251 7.90 12.23 17.20
C VAL A 251 8.32 13.66 17.42
#